data_cf0fdbabcd3ec7324267fa5227a31079
#
_entry.id   cf0fdbabcd3ec7324267fa5227a31079
#
_cell.length_a   1.000
_cell.length_b   1.000
_cell.length_c   1.000
_cell.angle_alpha   90.00
_cell.angle_beta   90.00
_cell.angle_gamma   90.00
#
_symmetry.space_group_name_H-M   'P 1'
#
loop_
_entity.id
_entity.type
_entity.pdbx_description
1 polymer ?
#
loop_
_entity_poly.entity_id
_entity_poly.type
_entity_poly.pdbx_seq_one_letter_code
_entity_poly.pdbx_strand_id
1 'polypeptide(L)'
;SATSLKSGQSYRVAMLMNEEITSWFNTEVFAGIDSVMHDAGYDISLFQHVDTAENRKEFFTNLPVRRNVDAVFVTSFGVDPKEIQQLKRIHVPIIGINTPTQSGFDATISIDDEDGMFIAAQHLINLGHKNIVYVCSDAIDSINSSIDSRGQGFIRACKTMESTHDFKWRVVSVPRGKTFADSALTALLALDEFPDAICCQMDMMAIPLVLRLERYGHHTPSDYSIIGF
;
A
#
# COMPACT_ATOMS: atom_id res chain seq x y z
N SER A 1 7.66 -10.28 -33.83
CA SER A 1 8.51 -9.80 -34.90
C SER A 1 9.64 -10.80 -35.13
N ALA A 2 10.22 -10.82 -36.34
CA ALA A 2 11.33 -11.73 -36.71
C ALA A 2 12.60 -11.51 -35.84
N THR A 3 12.73 -10.37 -35.20
CA THR A 3 13.85 -10.00 -34.30
C THR A 3 13.74 -10.73 -32.97
N SER A 4 12.55 -10.91 -32.42
CA SER A 4 12.24 -11.62 -31.17
C SER A 4 12.62 -13.11 -31.22
N LEU A 5 12.48 -13.74 -32.38
CA LEU A 5 12.86 -15.14 -32.60
C LEU A 5 14.38 -15.39 -32.60
N LYS A 6 15.17 -14.34 -32.84
CA LYS A 6 16.64 -14.44 -32.91
C LYS A 6 17.33 -14.14 -31.57
N SER A 7 16.74 -13.28 -30.71
CA SER A 7 17.34 -12.87 -29.44
C SER A 7 16.84 -13.66 -28.24
N GLY A 8 15.72 -14.37 -28.36
CA GLY A 8 15.02 -15.01 -27.25
C GLY A 8 14.36 -14.02 -26.27
N GLN A 9 14.40 -12.70 -26.59
CA GLN A 9 13.81 -11.62 -25.81
C GLN A 9 12.44 -11.22 -26.38
N SER A 10 11.50 -10.97 -25.48
CA SER A 10 10.16 -10.50 -25.85
C SER A 10 10.07 -8.98 -25.94
N TYR A 11 11.03 -8.26 -25.38
CA TYR A 11 11.03 -6.81 -25.17
C TYR A 11 9.78 -6.35 -24.45
N ARG A 12 9.36 -7.12 -23.47
CA ARG A 12 8.19 -6.85 -22.65
C ARG A 12 8.44 -7.22 -21.19
N VAL A 13 7.98 -6.37 -20.29
CA VAL A 13 7.97 -6.64 -18.85
C VAL A 13 6.53 -6.67 -18.33
N ALA A 14 6.28 -7.39 -17.25
CA ALA A 14 4.98 -7.44 -16.59
C ALA A 14 5.02 -6.64 -15.28
N MET A 15 3.99 -5.86 -14.99
CA MET A 15 3.77 -5.24 -13.69
C MET A 15 2.47 -5.78 -13.09
N LEU A 16 2.57 -6.43 -11.94
CA LEU A 16 1.48 -7.01 -11.18
C LEU A 16 1.10 -6.08 -10.04
N MET A 17 -0.19 -5.75 -9.96
CA MET A 17 -0.73 -4.81 -8.98
C MET A 17 -1.98 -5.39 -8.31
N ASN A 18 -2.12 -5.18 -7.01
CA ASN A 18 -3.33 -5.53 -6.27
C ASN A 18 -4.35 -4.36 -6.18
N GLU A 19 -3.98 -3.18 -6.63
CA GLU A 19 -4.82 -1.98 -6.66
C GLU A 19 -4.94 -1.44 -8.08
N GLU A 20 -5.87 -0.50 -8.27
CA GLU A 20 -6.02 0.18 -9.56
C GLU A 20 -4.73 0.94 -9.94
N ILE A 21 -4.41 1.00 -11.23
CA ILE A 21 -3.27 1.79 -11.75
C ILE A 21 -3.41 3.28 -11.40
N THR A 22 -4.63 3.75 -11.19
CA THR A 22 -4.94 5.14 -10.83
C THR A 22 -4.54 5.52 -9.40
N SER A 23 -4.12 4.56 -8.56
CA SER A 23 -3.53 4.90 -7.25
C SER A 23 -2.23 5.66 -7.47
N TRP A 24 -1.97 6.68 -6.64
CA TRP A 24 -0.76 7.49 -6.74
C TRP A 24 0.50 6.61 -6.77
N PHE A 25 0.61 5.67 -5.86
CA PHE A 25 1.79 4.80 -5.76
C PHE A 25 2.02 3.98 -7.04
N ASN A 26 0.98 3.30 -7.55
CA ASN A 26 1.11 2.50 -8.77
C ASN A 26 1.45 3.37 -9.99
N THR A 27 0.90 4.58 -10.05
CA THR A 27 1.20 5.54 -11.13
C THR A 27 2.67 5.96 -11.10
N GLU A 28 3.20 6.34 -9.93
CA GLU A 28 4.60 6.74 -9.78
C GLU A 28 5.57 5.59 -10.05
N VAL A 29 5.25 4.39 -9.54
CA VAL A 29 6.05 3.18 -9.82
C VAL A 29 6.05 2.87 -11.31
N PHE A 30 4.88 2.91 -11.96
CA PHE A 30 4.78 2.72 -13.40
C PHE A 30 5.61 3.73 -14.17
N ALA A 31 5.48 5.02 -13.85
CA ALA A 31 6.24 6.09 -14.51
C ALA A 31 7.76 5.89 -14.34
N GLY A 32 8.20 5.48 -13.15
CA GLY A 32 9.61 5.18 -12.89
C GLY A 32 10.13 3.98 -13.68
N ILE A 33 9.36 2.90 -13.77
CA ILE A 33 9.71 1.73 -14.57
C ILE A 33 9.71 2.09 -16.06
N ASP A 34 8.67 2.79 -16.53
CA ASP A 34 8.51 3.17 -17.94
C ASP A 34 9.66 4.04 -18.42
N SER A 35 10.09 5.02 -17.62
CA SER A 35 11.20 5.91 -17.96
C SER A 35 12.52 5.18 -18.30
N VAL A 36 12.75 4.02 -17.69
CA VAL A 36 13.96 3.22 -17.92
C VAL A 36 13.73 2.15 -19.00
N MET A 37 12.58 1.49 -18.93
CA MET A 37 12.27 0.37 -19.83
C MET A 37 11.98 0.82 -21.25
N HIS A 38 11.32 1.95 -21.43
CA HIS A 38 11.04 2.55 -22.73
C HIS A 38 12.33 2.87 -23.51
N ASP A 39 13.30 3.49 -22.84
CA ASP A 39 14.60 3.80 -23.44
C ASP A 39 15.39 2.55 -23.85
N ALA A 40 15.15 1.44 -23.14
CA ALA A 40 15.72 0.12 -23.45
C ALA A 40 14.89 -0.65 -24.50
N GLY A 41 13.81 -0.10 -25.01
CA GLY A 41 12.95 -0.68 -26.05
C GLY A 41 11.95 -1.73 -25.53
N TYR A 42 11.60 -1.67 -24.22
CA TYR A 42 10.65 -2.56 -23.60
C TYR A 42 9.26 -1.93 -23.46
N ASP A 43 8.23 -2.73 -23.72
CA ASP A 43 6.83 -2.41 -23.40
C ASP A 43 6.47 -2.95 -22.01
N ILE A 44 5.57 -2.26 -21.27
CA ILE A 44 5.06 -2.71 -19.99
C ILE A 44 3.65 -3.28 -20.16
N SER A 45 3.45 -4.51 -19.72
CA SER A 45 2.13 -5.14 -19.62
C SER A 45 1.61 -5.06 -18.19
N LEU A 46 0.48 -4.39 -17.99
CA LEU A 46 -0.15 -4.23 -16.67
C LEU A 46 -1.12 -5.38 -16.39
N PHE A 47 -1.00 -5.95 -15.19
CA PHE A 47 -1.88 -6.97 -14.67
C PHE A 47 -2.51 -6.48 -13.37
N GLN A 48 -3.75 -6.08 -13.47
CA GLN A 48 -4.62 -5.69 -12.36
C GLN A 48 -5.48 -6.89 -11.93
N HIS A 49 -6.30 -6.73 -10.91
CA HIS A 49 -7.24 -7.76 -10.43
C HIS A 49 -6.58 -8.99 -9.80
N VAL A 50 -5.44 -8.79 -9.11
CA VAL A 50 -4.89 -9.77 -8.15
C VAL A 50 -5.37 -9.50 -6.72
N ASP A 51 -6.49 -8.79 -6.60
CA ASP A 51 -7.10 -8.23 -5.39
C ASP A 51 -7.99 -9.22 -4.63
N THR A 52 -8.48 -10.26 -5.30
CA THR A 52 -9.28 -11.32 -4.68
C THR A 52 -8.57 -12.67 -4.72
N ALA A 53 -8.89 -13.58 -3.80
CA ALA A 53 -8.31 -14.92 -3.77
C ALA A 53 -8.58 -15.71 -5.07
N GLU A 54 -9.75 -15.49 -5.68
CA GLU A 54 -10.15 -16.16 -6.92
C GLU A 54 -9.37 -15.62 -8.13
N ASN A 55 -9.37 -14.30 -8.32
CA ASN A 55 -8.62 -13.62 -9.38
C ASN A 55 -7.13 -13.91 -9.29
N ARG A 56 -6.60 -13.90 -8.07
CA ARG A 56 -5.20 -14.23 -7.78
C ARG A 56 -4.86 -15.66 -8.18
N LYS A 57 -5.69 -16.63 -7.77
CA LYS A 57 -5.51 -18.03 -8.15
C LYS A 57 -5.55 -18.22 -9.68
N GLU A 58 -6.49 -17.58 -10.34
CA GLU A 58 -6.61 -17.62 -11.79
C GLU A 58 -5.36 -17.03 -12.47
N PHE A 59 -4.92 -15.86 -12.01
CA PHE A 59 -3.72 -15.19 -12.53
C PHE A 59 -2.49 -16.10 -12.43
N PHE A 60 -2.18 -16.59 -11.23
CA PHE A 60 -0.99 -17.42 -11.02
C PHE A 60 -1.07 -18.79 -11.71
N THR A 61 -2.27 -19.33 -11.89
CA THR A 61 -2.47 -20.57 -12.66
C THR A 61 -2.18 -20.38 -14.15
N ASN A 62 -2.57 -19.23 -14.72
CA ASN A 62 -2.46 -18.93 -16.13
C ASN A 62 -1.12 -18.29 -16.53
N LEU A 63 -0.38 -17.73 -15.58
CA LEU A 63 0.87 -17.02 -15.83
C LEU A 63 1.93 -17.86 -16.57
N PRO A 64 2.16 -19.15 -16.24
CA PRO A 64 3.13 -19.99 -16.97
C PRO A 64 2.83 -20.18 -18.44
N VAL A 65 1.60 -19.99 -18.87
CA VAL A 65 1.16 -20.11 -20.26
C VAL A 65 1.41 -18.82 -21.04
N ARG A 66 1.51 -17.66 -20.35
CA ARG A 66 1.72 -16.34 -20.96
C ARG A 66 3.21 -15.96 -21.02
N ARG A 67 4.07 -16.83 -21.52
CA ARG A 67 5.53 -16.69 -21.58
C ARG A 67 6.05 -15.59 -22.51
N ASN A 68 5.55 -14.37 -22.40
CA ASN A 68 5.94 -13.28 -23.29
C ASN A 68 6.45 -12.06 -22.52
N VAL A 69 7.23 -12.29 -21.45
CA VAL A 69 7.86 -11.20 -20.69
C VAL A 69 9.28 -11.59 -20.33
N ASP A 70 10.14 -10.59 -20.20
CA ASP A 70 11.55 -10.76 -19.87
C ASP A 70 11.86 -10.43 -18.39
N ALA A 71 10.89 -9.82 -17.67
CA ALA A 71 10.91 -9.61 -16.23
C ALA A 71 9.49 -9.42 -15.66
N VAL A 72 9.34 -9.62 -14.36
CA VAL A 72 8.08 -9.40 -13.63
C VAL A 72 8.35 -8.48 -12.45
N PHE A 73 7.60 -7.39 -12.37
CA PHE A 73 7.53 -6.50 -11.21
C PHE A 73 6.27 -6.80 -10.41
N VAL A 74 6.40 -6.92 -9.09
CA VAL A 74 5.29 -7.13 -8.16
C VAL A 74 5.25 -5.94 -7.21
N THR A 75 4.09 -5.25 -7.09
CA THR A 75 3.97 -4.02 -6.33
C THR A 75 3.03 -4.16 -5.14
N SER A 76 3.51 -3.80 -3.94
CA SER A 76 2.74 -3.57 -2.71
C SER A 76 1.94 -4.74 -2.13
N PHE A 77 2.06 -5.96 -2.64
CA PHE A 77 1.37 -7.12 -2.06
C PHE A 77 2.29 -8.32 -1.83
N GLY A 78 1.96 -9.12 -0.84
CA GLY A 78 2.69 -10.34 -0.52
C GLY A 78 2.41 -11.43 -1.55
N VAL A 79 3.44 -12.17 -1.92
CA VAL A 79 3.34 -13.35 -2.78
C VAL A 79 3.70 -14.57 -1.94
N ASP A 80 2.84 -15.59 -1.93
CA ASP A 80 3.10 -16.78 -1.13
C ASP A 80 4.18 -17.68 -1.79
N PRO A 81 4.79 -18.62 -1.03
CA PRO A 81 5.85 -19.47 -1.58
C PRO A 81 5.45 -20.30 -2.81
N LYS A 82 4.15 -20.67 -2.93
CA LYS A 82 3.67 -21.44 -4.08
C LYS A 82 3.56 -20.54 -5.31
N GLU A 83 3.08 -19.31 -5.13
CA GLU A 83 3.00 -18.32 -6.18
C GLU A 83 4.38 -17.89 -6.68
N ILE A 84 5.34 -17.68 -5.78
CA ILE A 84 6.75 -17.46 -6.14
C ILE A 84 7.30 -18.63 -6.97
N GLN A 85 6.99 -19.88 -6.58
CA GLN A 85 7.41 -21.02 -7.38
C GLN A 85 6.78 -21.03 -8.78
N GLN A 86 5.54 -20.58 -8.92
CA GLN A 86 4.88 -20.46 -10.22
C GLN A 86 5.52 -19.34 -11.06
N LEU A 87 5.82 -18.19 -10.47
CA LEU A 87 6.56 -17.11 -11.15
C LEU A 87 7.94 -17.60 -11.61
N LYS A 88 8.70 -18.31 -10.76
CA LYS A 88 10.02 -18.84 -11.10
C LYS A 88 10.02 -19.84 -12.26
N ARG A 89 8.89 -20.49 -12.55
CA ARG A 89 8.76 -21.38 -13.73
C ARG A 89 8.83 -20.62 -15.07
N ILE A 90 8.67 -19.30 -15.05
CA ILE A 90 8.80 -18.47 -16.26
C ILE A 90 10.28 -18.28 -16.62
N HIS A 91 11.20 -18.50 -15.66
CA HIS A 91 12.65 -18.33 -15.81
C HIS A 91 13.07 -16.90 -16.20
N VAL A 92 12.40 -15.89 -15.62
CA VAL A 92 12.73 -14.49 -15.77
C VAL A 92 12.93 -13.84 -14.40
N PRO A 93 13.67 -12.73 -14.29
CA PRO A 93 13.80 -11.97 -13.04
C PRO A 93 12.46 -11.54 -12.46
N ILE A 94 12.32 -11.67 -11.15
CA ILE A 94 11.14 -11.26 -10.39
C ILE A 94 11.59 -10.18 -9.40
N ILE A 95 11.04 -8.98 -9.54
CA ILE A 95 11.42 -7.82 -8.75
C ILE A 95 10.23 -7.43 -7.85
N GLY A 96 10.47 -7.35 -6.53
CA GLY A 96 9.49 -6.86 -5.57
C GLY A 96 9.66 -5.36 -5.33
N ILE A 97 8.57 -4.60 -5.44
CA ILE A 97 8.54 -3.16 -5.15
C ILE A 97 7.56 -2.93 -4.01
N ASN A 98 8.08 -2.52 -2.86
CA ASN A 98 7.34 -2.34 -1.62
C ASN A 98 6.47 -3.57 -1.26
N THR A 99 7.02 -4.77 -1.43
CA THR A 99 6.34 -6.01 -1.04
C THR A 99 6.58 -6.29 0.45
N PRO A 100 5.57 -6.81 1.20
CA PRO A 100 5.70 -7.07 2.64
C PRO A 100 6.70 -8.17 2.98
N THR A 101 7.04 -9.02 2.01
CA THR A 101 8.10 -10.03 2.15
C THR A 101 9.12 -9.88 1.03
N GLN A 102 10.39 -10.04 1.36
CA GLN A 102 11.49 -9.98 0.39
C GLN A 102 11.91 -11.37 -0.11
N SER A 103 11.42 -12.42 0.55
CA SER A 103 11.82 -13.81 0.25
C SER A 103 11.30 -14.27 -1.11
N GLY A 104 12.18 -14.80 -1.91
CA GLY A 104 11.86 -15.43 -3.20
C GLY A 104 11.94 -14.51 -4.41
N PHE A 105 12.13 -13.21 -4.23
CA PHE A 105 12.43 -12.25 -5.30
C PHE A 105 13.92 -12.28 -5.66
N ASP A 106 14.24 -11.94 -6.90
CA ASP A 106 15.63 -11.80 -7.36
C ASP A 106 16.21 -10.43 -6.94
N ALA A 107 15.35 -9.42 -6.82
CA ALA A 107 15.66 -8.12 -6.23
C ALA A 107 14.42 -7.53 -5.56
N THR A 108 14.62 -6.68 -4.54
CA THR A 108 13.54 -5.95 -3.88
C THR A 108 13.94 -4.51 -3.62
N ILE A 109 12.96 -3.61 -3.73
CA ILE A 109 13.05 -2.20 -3.34
C ILE A 109 11.88 -1.95 -2.41
N SER A 110 12.13 -1.49 -1.18
CA SER A 110 11.09 -1.24 -0.18
C SER A 110 11.46 -0.07 0.71
N ILE A 111 10.43 0.55 1.29
CA ILE A 111 10.54 1.44 2.44
C ILE A 111 10.13 0.67 3.68
N ASP A 112 10.51 1.16 4.86
CA ASP A 112 10.04 0.62 6.13
C ASP A 112 8.73 1.31 6.51
N ASP A 113 7.62 0.73 6.03
CA ASP A 113 6.26 1.22 6.27
C ASP A 113 5.91 1.24 7.77
N GLU A 114 6.40 0.26 8.53
CA GLU A 114 6.18 0.19 9.98
C GLU A 114 6.92 1.32 10.69
N ASP A 115 8.20 1.51 10.41
CA ASP A 115 9.00 2.54 11.06
C ASP A 115 8.57 3.95 10.64
N GLY A 116 8.18 4.13 9.38
CA GLY A 116 7.63 5.40 8.89
C GLY A 116 6.39 5.84 9.68
N MET A 117 5.43 4.93 9.90
CA MET A 117 4.25 5.24 10.70
C MET A 117 4.57 5.35 12.20
N PHE A 118 5.55 4.61 12.71
CA PHE A 118 6.06 4.80 14.07
C PHE A 118 6.55 6.24 14.28
N ILE A 119 7.36 6.77 13.38
CA ILE A 119 7.87 8.15 13.43
C ILE A 119 6.71 9.16 13.36
N ALA A 120 5.73 8.96 12.50
CA ALA A 120 4.57 9.81 12.38
C ALA A 120 3.74 9.87 13.67
N ALA A 121 3.44 8.72 14.26
CA ALA A 121 2.71 8.63 15.52
C ALA A 121 3.51 9.24 16.68
N GLN A 122 4.81 8.94 16.77
CA GLN A 122 5.71 9.52 17.76
C GLN A 122 5.74 11.06 17.68
N HIS A 123 5.71 11.60 16.45
CA HIS A 123 5.67 13.04 16.26
C HIS A 123 4.42 13.68 16.88
N LEU A 124 3.23 13.11 16.63
CA LEU A 124 1.98 13.60 17.23
C LEU A 124 1.99 13.50 18.76
N ILE A 125 2.49 12.40 19.33
CA ILE A 125 2.59 12.21 20.77
C ILE A 125 3.53 13.25 21.40
N ASN A 126 4.68 13.50 20.77
CA ASN A 126 5.66 14.49 21.22
C ASN A 126 5.15 15.94 21.13
N LEU A 127 4.23 16.23 20.23
CA LEU A 127 3.53 17.52 20.16
C LEU A 127 2.52 17.69 21.31
N GLY A 128 2.25 16.65 22.10
CA GLY A 128 1.41 16.71 23.29
C GLY A 128 -0.08 16.41 23.02
N HIS A 129 -0.42 15.84 21.87
CA HIS A 129 -1.78 15.38 21.58
C HIS A 129 -2.23 14.33 22.60
N LYS A 130 -3.52 14.39 23.01
CA LYS A 130 -4.08 13.61 24.10
C LYS A 130 -5.06 12.53 23.66
N ASN A 131 -5.66 12.67 22.48
CA ASN A 131 -6.63 11.73 21.93
C ASN A 131 -6.32 11.44 20.47
N ILE A 132 -5.50 10.42 20.23
CA ILE A 132 -4.93 10.12 18.91
C ILE A 132 -5.66 8.93 18.29
N VAL A 133 -6.12 9.10 17.07
CA VAL A 133 -6.81 8.04 16.31
C VAL A 133 -6.01 7.66 15.07
N TYR A 134 -5.79 6.36 14.88
CA TYR A 134 -5.31 5.83 13.60
C TYR A 134 -6.50 5.38 12.75
N VAL A 135 -6.60 5.92 11.55
CA VAL A 135 -7.66 5.58 10.59
C VAL A 135 -7.07 4.74 9.45
N CYS A 136 -7.60 3.55 9.28
CA CYS A 136 -7.15 2.60 8.26
C CYS A 136 -8.33 1.90 7.56
N SER A 137 -8.03 1.26 6.46
CA SER A 137 -8.97 0.35 5.80
C SER A 137 -8.91 -1.05 6.43
N ASP A 138 -10.02 -1.78 6.34
CA ASP A 138 -10.06 -3.18 6.72
C ASP A 138 -9.02 -3.98 5.95
N ALA A 139 -8.34 -4.89 6.66
CA ALA A 139 -7.44 -5.84 6.04
C ALA A 139 -8.21 -6.79 5.12
N ILE A 140 -7.59 -7.20 4.01
CA ILE A 140 -8.12 -8.27 3.17
C ILE A 140 -7.53 -9.58 3.66
N ASP A 141 -8.34 -10.47 4.20
CA ASP A 141 -7.92 -11.74 4.82
C ASP A 141 -6.97 -12.60 3.96
N SER A 142 -7.01 -12.44 2.65
CA SER A 142 -6.22 -13.25 1.71
C SER A 142 -5.00 -12.55 1.14
N ILE A 143 -4.79 -11.25 1.42
CA ILE A 143 -3.72 -10.46 0.80
C ILE A 143 -2.99 -9.66 1.88
N ASN A 144 -1.76 -10.06 2.17
CA ASN A 144 -0.86 -9.27 2.99
C ASN A 144 -0.32 -8.11 2.15
N SER A 145 -0.51 -6.88 2.60
CA SER A 145 -0.07 -5.66 1.92
C SER A 145 0.97 -4.93 2.78
N SER A 146 1.91 -4.25 2.14
CA SER A 146 2.90 -3.42 2.85
C SER A 146 2.25 -2.34 3.70
N ILE A 147 1.13 -1.77 3.25
CA ILE A 147 0.40 -0.74 4.00
C ILE A 147 -0.20 -1.24 5.32
N ASP A 148 -0.38 -2.56 5.49
CA ASP A 148 -0.94 -3.12 6.73
C ASP A 148 0.08 -3.04 7.88
N SER A 149 1.39 -3.00 7.59
CA SER A 149 2.46 -2.83 8.58
C SER A 149 2.45 -1.43 9.22
N ARG A 150 1.89 -0.41 8.54
CA ARG A 150 1.75 0.95 9.11
C ARG A 150 0.94 0.96 10.41
N GLY A 151 -0.13 0.16 10.47
CA GLY A 151 -0.92 -0.01 11.69
C GLY A 151 -0.10 -0.56 12.87
N GLN A 152 0.83 -1.48 12.58
CA GLN A 152 1.74 -2.01 13.60
C GLN A 152 2.72 -0.93 14.09
N GLY A 153 3.23 -0.08 13.19
CA GLY A 153 4.06 1.07 13.53
C GLY A 153 3.36 2.05 14.46
N PHE A 154 2.11 2.41 14.16
CA PHE A 154 1.29 3.24 15.03
C PHE A 154 1.12 2.62 16.43
N ILE A 155 0.71 1.36 16.50
CA ILE A 155 0.50 0.65 17.77
C ILE A 155 1.81 0.56 18.56
N ARG A 156 2.93 0.26 17.90
CA ARG A 156 4.26 0.20 18.53
C ARG A 156 4.67 1.54 19.13
N ALA A 157 4.45 2.66 18.41
CA ALA A 157 4.73 3.99 18.93
C ALA A 157 3.90 4.30 20.18
N CYS A 158 2.60 4.06 20.13
CA CYS A 158 1.70 4.28 21.26
C CYS A 158 2.12 3.47 22.49
N LYS A 159 2.33 2.16 22.35
CA LYS A 159 2.76 1.29 23.44
C LYS A 159 4.14 1.66 24.03
N THR A 160 5.04 2.15 23.17
CA THR A 160 6.38 2.56 23.64
C THR A 160 6.30 3.82 24.48
N MET A 161 5.41 4.75 24.13
CA MET A 161 5.35 6.07 24.71
C MET A 161 4.32 6.23 25.84
N GLU A 162 3.36 5.30 25.99
CA GLU A 162 2.31 5.37 27.03
C GLU A 162 2.86 5.38 28.47
N SER A 163 4.09 4.90 28.70
CA SER A 163 4.72 4.95 30.03
C SER A 163 5.27 6.34 30.40
N THR A 164 5.48 7.22 29.43
CA THR A 164 6.14 8.53 29.60
C THR A 164 5.24 9.70 29.20
N HIS A 165 4.16 9.45 28.50
CA HIS A 165 3.21 10.45 28.01
C HIS A 165 1.79 10.07 28.41
N ASP A 166 1.02 11.05 28.83
CA ASP A 166 -0.39 10.88 29.19
C ASP A 166 -1.27 11.18 27.96
N PHE A 167 -1.74 10.13 27.29
CA PHE A 167 -2.63 10.21 26.12
C PHE A 167 -3.44 8.92 25.96
N LYS A 168 -4.54 9.00 25.22
CA LYS A 168 -5.32 7.84 24.80
C LYS A 168 -5.23 7.68 23.29
N TRP A 169 -5.35 6.46 22.84
CA TRP A 169 -5.31 6.15 21.42
C TRP A 169 -6.27 5.02 21.03
N ARG A 170 -6.67 5.01 19.78
CA ARG A 170 -7.46 3.91 19.22
C ARG A 170 -7.23 3.76 17.73
N VAL A 171 -7.60 2.59 17.22
CA VAL A 171 -7.64 2.28 15.79
C VAL A 171 -9.08 2.29 15.32
N VAL A 172 -9.35 3.00 14.24
CA VAL A 172 -10.63 3.04 13.53
C VAL A 172 -10.41 2.41 12.16
N SER A 173 -10.94 1.19 11.99
CA SER A 173 -10.90 0.47 10.73
C SER A 173 -12.24 0.64 10.01
N VAL A 174 -12.19 0.91 8.71
CA VAL A 174 -13.39 1.13 7.88
C VAL A 174 -13.28 0.38 6.54
N PRO A 175 -14.41 0.08 5.88
CA PRO A 175 -14.39 -0.64 4.61
C PRO A 175 -13.52 0.04 3.55
N ARG A 176 -12.78 -0.76 2.80
CA ARG A 176 -12.02 -0.29 1.63
C ARG A 176 -12.95 0.24 0.54
N GLY A 177 -12.42 1.13 -0.28
CA GLY A 177 -13.07 1.57 -1.51
C GLY A 177 -13.45 3.04 -1.53
N LYS A 178 -14.26 3.42 -2.50
CA LYS A 178 -14.61 4.83 -2.81
C LYS A 178 -15.34 5.56 -1.68
N THR A 179 -15.98 4.83 -0.77
CA THR A 179 -16.72 5.38 0.39
C THR A 179 -15.86 5.51 1.64
N PHE A 180 -14.56 5.19 1.56
CA PHE A 180 -13.66 5.20 2.72
C PHE A 180 -13.78 6.46 3.56
N ALA A 181 -13.67 7.65 2.94
CA ALA A 181 -13.67 8.91 3.66
C ALA A 181 -15.03 9.23 4.32
N ASP A 182 -16.15 8.76 3.75
CA ASP A 182 -17.48 8.90 4.34
C ASP A 182 -17.65 7.95 5.52
N SER A 183 -17.15 6.73 5.41
CA SER A 183 -17.14 5.75 6.49
C SER A 183 -16.25 6.21 7.65
N ALA A 184 -15.05 6.72 7.34
CA ALA A 184 -14.12 7.27 8.33
C ALA A 184 -14.72 8.49 9.05
N LEU A 185 -15.32 9.42 8.32
CA LEU A 185 -16.06 10.56 8.90
C LEU A 185 -17.14 10.08 9.88
N THR A 186 -17.99 9.16 9.44
CA THR A 186 -19.08 8.62 10.27
C THR A 186 -18.54 7.99 11.54
N ALA A 187 -17.46 7.18 11.42
CA ALA A 187 -16.84 6.52 12.56
C ALA A 187 -16.20 7.52 13.54
N LEU A 188 -15.54 8.56 13.04
CA LEU A 188 -14.92 9.59 13.89
C LEU A 188 -15.97 10.44 14.61
N LEU A 189 -17.04 10.84 13.93
CA LEU A 189 -18.14 11.62 14.53
C LEU A 189 -18.99 10.79 15.52
N ALA A 190 -18.94 9.48 15.45
CA ALA A 190 -19.61 8.56 16.39
C ALA A 190 -18.80 8.32 17.67
N LEU A 191 -17.58 8.84 17.79
CA LEU A 191 -16.78 8.71 18.99
C LEU A 191 -17.34 9.61 20.10
N ASP A 192 -17.28 9.15 21.35
CA ASP A 192 -17.72 9.93 22.53
C ASP A 192 -16.96 11.26 22.65
N GLU A 193 -15.74 11.30 22.15
CA GLU A 193 -14.90 12.49 22.12
C GLU A 193 -14.13 12.51 20.79
N PHE A 194 -14.22 13.63 20.07
CA PHE A 194 -13.51 13.82 18.82
C PHE A 194 -11.98 13.84 19.06
N PRO A 195 -11.15 13.19 18.20
CA PRO A 195 -9.71 13.17 18.39
C PRO A 195 -9.07 14.54 18.17
N ASP A 196 -8.04 14.85 18.93
CA ASP A 196 -7.18 16.02 18.70
C ASP A 196 -6.03 15.74 17.72
N ALA A 197 -5.80 14.46 17.38
CA ALA A 197 -4.90 14.07 16.30
C ALA A 197 -5.39 12.83 15.56
N ILE A 198 -5.21 12.84 14.24
CA ILE A 198 -5.58 11.75 13.34
C ILE A 198 -4.35 11.32 12.56
N CYS A 199 -4.00 10.05 12.65
CA CYS A 199 -3.03 9.38 11.80
C CYS A 199 -3.78 8.59 10.73
N CYS A 200 -3.60 8.90 9.46
CA CYS A 200 -4.21 8.15 8.36
C CYS A 200 -3.21 7.16 7.76
N GLN A 201 -3.71 5.98 7.43
CA GLN A 201 -2.90 4.93 6.79
C GLN A 201 -2.20 5.40 5.51
N MET A 202 -2.81 6.34 4.78
CA MET A 202 -2.23 6.93 3.57
C MET A 202 -2.87 8.30 3.25
N ASP A 203 -2.16 9.12 2.47
CA ASP A 203 -2.62 10.45 2.05
C ASP A 203 -3.91 10.43 1.23
N MET A 204 -4.10 9.39 0.41
CA MET A 204 -5.35 9.19 -0.33
C MET A 204 -6.59 9.06 0.57
N MET A 205 -6.41 8.74 1.85
CA MET A 205 -7.45 8.72 2.86
C MET A 205 -7.53 10.04 3.61
N ALA A 206 -6.38 10.62 3.97
CA ALA A 206 -6.29 11.84 4.73
C ALA A 206 -6.92 13.04 4.00
N ILE A 207 -6.56 13.26 2.74
CA ILE A 207 -6.99 14.43 1.97
C ILE A 207 -8.52 14.52 1.84
N PRO A 208 -9.23 13.48 1.35
CA PRO A 208 -10.68 13.55 1.26
C PRO A 208 -11.37 13.58 2.64
N LEU A 209 -10.74 13.01 3.68
CA LEU A 209 -11.27 13.07 5.05
C LEU A 209 -11.23 14.50 5.60
N VAL A 210 -10.12 15.23 5.41
CA VAL A 210 -10.01 16.65 5.78
C VAL A 210 -11.14 17.47 5.16
N LEU A 211 -11.34 17.35 3.84
CA LEU A 211 -12.37 18.08 3.12
C LEU A 211 -13.80 17.80 3.63
N ARG A 212 -14.02 16.57 4.14
CA ARG A 212 -15.31 16.21 4.74
C ARG A 212 -15.46 16.77 6.16
N LEU A 213 -14.43 16.64 6.99
CA LEU A 213 -14.43 17.14 8.36
C LEU A 213 -14.66 18.66 8.39
N GLU A 214 -14.07 19.42 7.47
CA GLU A 214 -14.31 20.86 7.35
C GLU A 214 -15.78 21.20 7.13
N ARG A 215 -16.50 20.42 6.31
CA ARG A 215 -17.93 20.61 6.07
C ARG A 215 -18.80 20.35 7.31
N TYR A 216 -18.28 19.58 8.25
CA TYR A 216 -18.94 19.29 9.54
C TYR A 216 -18.44 20.17 10.69
N GLY A 217 -17.66 21.22 10.37
CA GLY A 217 -17.20 22.20 11.33
C GLY A 217 -15.97 21.82 12.14
N HIS A 218 -15.24 20.77 11.70
CA HIS A 218 -13.95 20.40 12.28
C HIS A 218 -12.81 20.88 11.37
N HIS A 219 -11.99 21.78 11.87
CA HIS A 219 -10.96 22.46 11.08
C HIS A 219 -9.55 22.03 11.51
N THR A 220 -8.68 21.76 10.55
CA THR A 220 -7.26 21.55 10.80
C THR A 220 -6.48 22.82 10.44
N PRO A 221 -5.49 23.26 11.24
CA PRO A 221 -5.00 22.61 12.44
C PRO A 221 -5.64 23.10 13.77
N SER A 222 -6.71 23.91 13.73
CA SER A 222 -7.26 24.54 14.93
C SER A 222 -7.94 23.57 15.90
N ASP A 223 -8.65 22.57 15.38
CA ASP A 223 -9.43 21.64 16.20
C ASP A 223 -8.72 20.28 16.32
N TYR A 224 -7.96 19.89 15.30
CA TYR A 224 -7.18 18.64 15.28
C TYR A 224 -5.98 18.75 14.35
N SER A 225 -4.97 17.92 14.62
CA SER A 225 -3.86 17.67 13.69
C SER A 225 -4.13 16.42 12.87
N ILE A 226 -3.64 16.38 11.63
CA ILE A 226 -3.72 15.19 10.79
C ILE A 226 -2.39 14.91 10.12
N ILE A 227 -2.04 13.63 10.05
CA ILE A 227 -0.86 13.16 9.34
C ILE A 227 -1.25 11.97 8.45
N GLY A 228 -0.80 11.98 7.20
CA GLY A 228 -0.89 10.87 6.27
C GLY A 228 0.45 10.15 6.12
N PHE A 229 0.52 9.26 5.12
CA PHE A 229 1.72 8.51 4.77
C PHE A 229 1.88 8.49 3.27
#